data_c9c601e0ddd59451b9b680eeaad25708
#
_entry.id   c9c601e0ddd59451b9b680eeaad25708
#
_cell.length_a   1.000
_cell.length_b   1.000
_cell.length_c   1.000
_cell.angle_alpha   90.00
_cell.angle_beta   90.00
_cell.angle_gamma   90.00
#
_symmetry.space_group_name_H-M   'P 1'
#
loop_
_entity.id
_entity.type
_entity.pdbx_description
1 polymer ?
#
loop_
_entity_poly.entity_id
_entity_poly.type
_entity_poly.pdbx_seq_one_letter_code
_entity_poly.pdbx_strand_id
1 'polypeptide(L)'
;MHHSGKGAALVLGIGNILWADEGFGVRAVEALHQAYEFPAEVKLMDGGTQGLYLLPLVQDADILVIFDAIDYGLPAGTLKVVDDHDVPSYLGVKKMSLHQTGFQEVLALSAITGRYPAKVRLIGVQPLDLDTYGGSLTEPVRSQMEPSLAVAIRFLMEQGFPSRRRISGCVPESLCPPSVNLAHYEAGILVGGR
;
A
#
# COMPACT_ATOMS: atom_id res chain seq x y z
N MET A 1 -10.06 -29.49 -7.63
CA MET A 1 -8.95 -29.97 -6.78
C MET A 1 -8.67 -28.85 -5.77
N HIS A 2 -9.09 -29.03 -4.51
CA HIS A 2 -8.78 -28.08 -3.45
C HIS A 2 -7.27 -28.14 -3.16
N HIS A 3 -6.55 -27.08 -3.49
CA HIS A 3 -5.22 -26.90 -2.97
C HIS A 3 -5.37 -26.55 -1.48
N SER A 4 -5.09 -27.53 -0.60
CA SER A 4 -4.95 -27.34 0.85
C SER A 4 -3.57 -26.75 1.20
N GLY A 5 -3.10 -25.77 0.44
CA GLY A 5 -1.95 -24.95 0.77
C GLY A 5 -2.44 -23.64 1.40
N LYS A 6 -1.67 -23.03 2.29
CA LYS A 6 -1.87 -21.64 2.72
C LYS A 6 -2.01 -20.80 1.45
N GLY A 7 -3.09 -20.05 1.33
CA GLY A 7 -3.32 -19.16 0.18
C GLY A 7 -2.19 -18.15 0.00
N ALA A 8 -2.11 -17.49 -1.16
CA ALA A 8 -1.16 -16.43 -1.42
C ALA A 8 -1.67 -15.09 -0.87
N ALA A 9 -0.80 -14.31 -0.22
CA ALA A 9 -1.11 -12.96 0.22
C ALA A 9 -0.32 -11.93 -0.59
N LEU A 10 -1.01 -10.86 -1.00
CA LEU A 10 -0.42 -9.71 -1.68
C LEU A 10 -0.60 -8.46 -0.82
N VAL A 11 0.49 -7.74 -0.59
CA VAL A 11 0.48 -6.45 0.09
C VAL A 11 0.91 -5.39 -0.91
N LEU A 12 0.02 -4.44 -1.21
CA LEU A 12 0.25 -3.38 -2.19
C LEU A 12 0.33 -2.02 -1.51
N GLY A 13 1.31 -1.22 -1.90
CA GLY A 13 1.31 0.22 -1.67
C GLY A 13 0.85 0.95 -2.93
N ILE A 14 -0.28 1.65 -2.86
CA ILE A 14 -0.82 2.43 -3.97
C ILE A 14 -0.52 3.91 -3.73
N GLY A 15 -0.25 4.65 -4.79
CA GLY A 15 0.00 6.09 -4.74
C GLY A 15 1.22 6.53 -5.54
N ASN A 16 1.52 7.81 -5.48
CA ASN A 16 2.63 8.41 -6.22
C ASN A 16 3.60 9.13 -5.27
N ILE A 17 4.80 8.58 -5.12
CA ILE A 17 5.83 9.14 -4.22
C ILE A 17 6.33 10.53 -4.62
N LEU A 18 6.04 10.96 -5.84
CA LEU A 18 6.41 12.30 -6.33
C LEU A 18 5.53 13.42 -5.78
N TRP A 19 4.40 13.07 -5.13
CA TRP A 19 3.43 14.02 -4.60
C TRP A 19 3.23 13.75 -3.11
N ALA A 20 3.71 14.62 -2.27
CA ALA A 20 3.59 14.65 -0.81
C ALA A 20 2.91 13.40 -0.19
N ASP A 21 1.69 13.54 0.34
CA ASP A 21 0.98 12.45 1.03
C ASP A 21 0.46 11.35 0.10
N GLU A 22 0.34 11.59 -1.22
CA GLU A 22 0.00 10.53 -2.18
C GLU A 22 0.99 9.35 -2.14
N GLY A 23 2.24 9.61 -1.73
CA GLY A 23 3.27 8.59 -1.57
C GLY A 23 3.08 7.67 -0.37
N PHE A 24 2.08 7.87 0.49
CA PHE A 24 1.93 7.12 1.73
C PHE A 24 1.91 5.61 1.51
N GLY A 25 1.08 5.12 0.59
CA GLY A 25 0.92 3.67 0.38
C GLY A 25 2.22 2.99 -0.04
N VAL A 26 2.93 3.57 -1.01
CA VAL A 26 4.22 3.05 -1.50
C VAL A 26 5.26 3.07 -0.37
N ARG A 27 5.32 4.14 0.40
CA ARG A 27 6.24 4.27 1.54
C ARG A 27 5.90 3.29 2.67
N ALA A 28 4.61 2.99 2.89
CA ALA A 28 4.18 2.04 3.89
C ALA A 28 4.59 0.60 3.54
N VAL A 29 4.38 0.17 2.28
CA VAL A 29 4.82 -1.17 1.86
C VAL A 29 6.34 -1.30 1.86
N GLU A 30 7.08 -0.26 1.48
CA GLU A 30 8.55 -0.24 1.57
C GLU A 30 9.01 -0.31 3.02
N ALA A 31 8.44 0.47 3.94
CA ALA A 31 8.76 0.41 5.36
C ALA A 31 8.47 -0.97 5.97
N LEU A 32 7.36 -1.59 5.57
CA LEU A 32 7.02 -2.95 5.97
C LEU A 32 8.07 -3.96 5.48
N HIS A 33 8.48 -3.85 4.22
CA HIS A 33 9.52 -4.69 3.62
C HIS A 33 10.87 -4.54 4.31
N GLN A 34 11.27 -3.31 4.64
CA GLN A 34 12.53 -3.02 5.33
C GLN A 34 12.55 -3.56 6.76
N ALA A 35 11.42 -3.47 7.48
CA ALA A 35 11.36 -3.79 8.90
C ALA A 35 11.04 -5.26 9.21
N TYR A 36 10.38 -5.97 8.29
CA TYR A 36 9.85 -7.32 8.56
C TYR A 36 10.17 -8.32 7.46
N GLU A 37 10.29 -9.58 7.88
CA GLU A 37 10.33 -10.76 7.01
C GLU A 37 9.01 -11.50 7.08
N PHE A 38 8.55 -11.98 5.93
CA PHE A 38 7.33 -12.77 5.79
C PHE A 38 7.64 -14.12 5.13
N PRO A 39 6.74 -15.11 5.27
CA PRO A 39 6.81 -16.35 4.47
C PRO A 39 6.79 -16.06 2.97
N ALA A 40 7.29 -16.99 2.16
CA ALA A 40 7.39 -16.84 0.70
C ALA A 40 6.04 -16.65 0.00
N GLU A 41 4.95 -17.05 0.63
CA GLU A 41 3.59 -16.90 0.15
C GLU A 41 3.06 -15.46 0.27
N VAL A 42 3.75 -14.59 1.02
CA VAL A 42 3.41 -13.17 1.17
C VAL A 42 4.30 -12.35 0.25
N LYS A 43 3.70 -11.75 -0.77
CA LYS A 43 4.36 -10.83 -1.69
C LYS A 43 4.07 -9.39 -1.28
N LEU A 44 5.13 -8.62 -1.07
CA LEU A 44 5.05 -7.16 -0.90
C LEU A 44 5.44 -6.50 -2.20
N MET A 45 4.72 -5.44 -2.61
CA MET A 45 4.96 -4.79 -3.88
C MET A 45 4.60 -3.31 -3.85
N ASP A 46 5.47 -2.51 -4.45
CA ASP A 46 5.14 -1.16 -4.88
C ASP A 46 4.16 -1.25 -6.07
N GLY A 47 2.89 -0.96 -5.80
CA GLY A 47 1.84 -0.88 -6.81
C GLY A 47 1.82 0.48 -7.51
N GLY A 48 2.32 1.52 -6.86
CA GLY A 48 2.44 2.85 -7.41
C GLY A 48 1.17 3.32 -8.11
N THR A 49 1.31 3.69 -9.37
CA THR A 49 0.23 4.14 -10.26
C THR A 49 -0.03 3.15 -11.40
N GLN A 50 0.33 1.88 -11.23
CA GLN A 50 0.36 0.89 -12.31
C GLN A 50 -1.03 0.45 -12.83
N GLY A 51 -2.10 0.70 -12.07
CA GLY A 51 -3.47 0.40 -12.50
C GLY A 51 -3.64 -1.05 -12.95
N LEU A 52 -4.14 -1.26 -14.16
CA LEU A 52 -4.48 -2.58 -14.70
C LEU A 52 -3.33 -3.59 -14.80
N TYR A 53 -2.08 -3.16 -14.76
CA TYR A 53 -0.94 -4.08 -14.70
C TYR A 53 -0.91 -4.91 -13.40
N LEU A 54 -1.61 -4.45 -12.36
CA LEU A 54 -1.74 -5.18 -11.10
C LEU A 54 -2.79 -6.30 -11.15
N LEU A 55 -3.66 -6.32 -12.16
CA LEU A 55 -4.79 -7.25 -12.25
C LEU A 55 -4.39 -8.72 -12.10
N PRO A 56 -3.39 -9.26 -12.82
CA PRO A 56 -3.01 -10.67 -12.65
C PRO A 56 -2.58 -11.00 -11.23
N LEU A 57 -1.84 -10.09 -10.57
CA LEU A 57 -1.34 -10.28 -9.22
C LEU A 57 -2.48 -10.29 -8.19
N VAL A 58 -3.44 -9.38 -8.35
CA VAL A 58 -4.63 -9.31 -7.49
C VAL A 58 -5.50 -10.56 -7.66
N GLN A 59 -5.64 -11.05 -8.90
CA GLN A 59 -6.42 -12.26 -9.20
C GLN A 59 -5.76 -13.56 -8.71
N ASP A 60 -4.44 -13.57 -8.52
CA ASP A 60 -3.69 -14.73 -8.02
C ASP A 60 -3.57 -14.73 -6.49
N ALA A 61 -4.00 -13.65 -5.82
CA ALA A 61 -3.97 -13.56 -4.37
C ALA A 61 -5.30 -14.02 -3.73
N ASP A 62 -5.21 -14.80 -2.67
CA ASP A 62 -6.37 -15.11 -1.82
C ASP A 62 -6.62 -14.01 -0.79
N ILE A 63 -5.55 -13.31 -0.39
CA ILE A 63 -5.57 -12.23 0.59
C ILE A 63 -4.88 -11.00 0.00
N LEU A 64 -5.55 -9.86 0.09
CA LEU A 64 -5.05 -8.59 -0.40
C LEU A 64 -5.04 -7.55 0.72
N VAL A 65 -3.89 -6.95 0.98
CA VAL A 65 -3.73 -5.77 1.84
C VAL A 65 -3.33 -4.58 0.98
N ILE A 66 -3.99 -3.46 1.15
CA ILE A 66 -3.76 -2.24 0.38
C ILE A 66 -3.43 -1.11 1.34
N PHE A 67 -2.32 -0.40 1.10
CA PHE A 67 -2.03 0.89 1.71
C PHE A 67 -2.28 2.00 0.69
N ASP A 68 -3.01 3.04 1.08
CA ASP A 68 -3.28 4.20 0.20
C ASP A 68 -3.54 5.48 1.01
N ALA A 69 -3.29 6.63 0.41
CA ALA A 69 -3.72 7.93 0.92
C ALA A 69 -5.06 8.29 0.26
N ILE A 70 -6.14 8.34 1.04
CA ILE A 70 -7.49 8.51 0.50
C ILE A 70 -8.19 9.69 1.17
N ASP A 71 -8.68 10.62 0.36
CA ASP A 71 -9.47 11.76 0.85
C ASP A 71 -10.88 11.32 1.22
N TYR A 72 -11.08 11.03 2.50
CA TYR A 72 -12.39 10.72 3.08
C TYR A 72 -13.14 11.96 3.56
N GLY A 73 -12.54 13.15 3.49
CA GLY A 73 -13.06 14.37 4.10
C GLY A 73 -13.00 14.35 5.63
N LEU A 74 -12.04 13.62 6.20
CA LEU A 74 -11.78 13.49 7.63
C LEU A 74 -10.63 14.44 8.06
N PRO A 75 -10.38 14.60 9.36
CA PRO A 75 -9.18 15.28 9.82
C PRO A 75 -7.91 14.59 9.29
N ALA A 76 -6.92 15.38 8.84
CA ALA A 76 -5.66 14.87 8.30
C ALA A 76 -4.97 13.91 9.30
N GLY A 77 -4.38 12.84 8.79
CA GLY A 77 -3.78 11.78 9.59
C GLY A 77 -4.78 10.82 10.22
N THR A 78 -6.08 10.90 9.89
CA THR A 78 -7.03 9.88 10.33
C THR A 78 -6.73 8.57 9.61
N LEU A 79 -6.42 7.52 10.38
CA LEU A 79 -6.25 6.17 9.86
C LEU A 79 -7.61 5.47 9.79
N LYS A 80 -7.94 4.91 8.63
CA LYS A 80 -9.18 4.18 8.39
C LYS A 80 -8.89 2.80 7.83
N VAL A 81 -9.48 1.78 8.45
CA VAL A 81 -9.40 0.39 8.00
C VAL A 81 -10.76 -0.02 7.45
N VAL A 82 -10.77 -0.62 6.27
CA VAL A 82 -11.96 -1.10 5.58
C VAL A 82 -11.71 -2.51 5.10
N ASP A 83 -12.68 -3.39 5.25
CA ASP A 83 -12.54 -4.80 4.93
C ASP A 83 -13.48 -5.26 3.83
N ASP A 84 -13.04 -6.25 3.07
CA ASP A 84 -13.78 -7.09 2.13
C ASP A 84 -14.69 -6.30 1.16
N HIS A 85 -16.01 -6.48 1.25
CA HIS A 85 -17.00 -5.93 0.31
C HIS A 85 -17.19 -4.39 0.41
N ASP A 86 -16.72 -3.78 1.50
CA ASP A 86 -16.80 -2.33 1.66
C ASP A 86 -15.66 -1.61 0.92
N VAL A 87 -14.55 -2.30 0.63
CA VAL A 87 -13.35 -1.69 0.01
C VAL A 87 -13.64 -0.98 -1.32
N PRO A 88 -14.37 -1.56 -2.28
CA PRO A 88 -14.68 -0.85 -3.54
C PRO A 88 -15.43 0.47 -3.34
N SER A 89 -16.32 0.53 -2.35
CA SER A 89 -17.09 1.73 -2.03
C SER A 89 -16.20 2.87 -1.52
N TYR A 90 -15.16 2.54 -0.75
CA TYR A 90 -14.27 3.53 -0.16
C TYR A 90 -13.20 4.04 -1.13
N LEU A 91 -12.75 3.24 -2.07
CA LEU A 91 -11.87 3.70 -3.14
C LEU A 91 -12.57 4.70 -4.10
N GLY A 92 -13.93 4.74 -4.11
CA GLY A 92 -14.74 5.61 -4.94
C GLY A 92 -15.15 6.96 -4.36
N VAL A 93 -14.74 7.28 -3.13
CA VAL A 93 -15.21 8.48 -2.42
C VAL A 93 -14.24 9.63 -2.58
N LYS A 94 -14.67 10.66 -3.33
CA LYS A 94 -14.13 12.03 -3.50
C LYS A 94 -12.72 12.20 -4.09
N LYS A 95 -12.57 13.27 -4.93
CA LYS A 95 -11.36 13.71 -5.64
C LYS A 95 -10.39 12.58 -5.97
N MET A 96 -10.77 11.79 -6.95
CA MET A 96 -9.98 10.65 -7.38
C MET A 96 -8.71 11.14 -8.06
N SER A 97 -7.55 10.78 -7.52
CA SER A 97 -6.34 10.81 -8.30
C SER A 97 -6.43 9.73 -9.41
N LEU A 98 -5.70 9.93 -10.51
CA LEU A 98 -5.74 9.01 -11.67
C LEU A 98 -5.36 7.57 -11.29
N HIS A 99 -4.51 7.38 -10.29
CA HIS A 99 -4.10 6.04 -9.84
C HIS A 99 -5.20 5.31 -9.05
N GLN A 100 -6.00 6.04 -8.26
CA GLN A 100 -7.12 5.45 -7.52
C GLN A 100 -8.20 4.94 -8.47
N THR A 101 -8.51 5.68 -9.55
CA THR A 101 -9.41 5.22 -10.60
C THR A 101 -8.92 3.90 -11.19
N GLY A 102 -7.63 3.82 -11.56
CA GLY A 102 -7.05 2.62 -12.15
C GLY A 102 -7.10 1.41 -11.22
N PHE A 103 -6.94 1.58 -9.90
CA PHE A 103 -7.01 0.46 -8.97
C PHE A 103 -8.44 -0.01 -8.68
N GLN A 104 -9.42 0.90 -8.68
CA GLN A 104 -10.84 0.51 -8.65
C GLN A 104 -11.23 -0.39 -9.82
N GLU A 105 -10.74 -0.07 -11.03
CA GLU A 105 -10.96 -0.90 -12.20
C GLU A 105 -10.36 -2.30 -12.03
N VAL A 106 -9.19 -2.43 -11.38
CA VAL A 106 -8.57 -3.73 -11.06
C VAL A 106 -9.49 -4.55 -10.17
N LEU A 107 -10.01 -3.98 -9.09
CA LEU A 107 -10.92 -4.69 -8.18
C LEU A 107 -12.24 -5.05 -8.87
N ALA A 108 -12.81 -4.14 -9.65
CA ALA A 108 -14.04 -4.39 -10.40
C ALA A 108 -13.86 -5.53 -11.42
N LEU A 109 -12.77 -5.54 -12.18
CA LEU A 109 -12.46 -6.59 -13.15
C LEU A 109 -12.20 -7.94 -12.45
N SER A 110 -11.50 -7.94 -11.31
CA SER A 110 -11.30 -9.14 -10.51
C SER A 110 -12.64 -9.75 -10.07
N ALA A 111 -13.60 -8.89 -9.65
CA ALA A 111 -14.93 -9.33 -9.25
C ALA A 111 -15.73 -9.88 -10.44
N ILE A 112 -15.76 -9.17 -11.58
CA ILE A 112 -16.49 -9.58 -12.80
C ILE A 112 -15.96 -10.90 -13.33
N THR A 113 -14.65 -11.13 -13.25
CA THR A 113 -14.00 -12.37 -13.72
C THR A 113 -14.08 -13.53 -12.71
N GLY A 114 -14.71 -13.31 -11.55
CA GLY A 114 -14.82 -14.33 -10.51
C GLY A 114 -13.50 -14.69 -9.81
N ARG A 115 -12.48 -13.79 -9.88
CA ARG A 115 -11.15 -13.96 -9.29
C ARG A 115 -10.84 -12.86 -8.29
N TYR A 116 -11.84 -12.49 -7.49
CA TYR A 116 -11.68 -11.51 -6.41
C TYR A 116 -11.03 -12.18 -5.19
N PRO A 117 -10.04 -11.56 -4.53
CA PRO A 117 -9.43 -12.13 -3.33
C PRO A 117 -10.48 -12.44 -2.26
N ALA A 118 -10.32 -13.58 -1.57
CA ALA A 118 -11.28 -14.02 -0.55
C ALA A 118 -11.31 -13.07 0.66
N LYS A 119 -10.20 -12.38 0.92
CA LYS A 119 -10.06 -11.37 1.96
C LYS A 119 -9.34 -10.15 1.43
N VAL A 120 -9.91 -8.98 1.65
CA VAL A 120 -9.32 -7.70 1.27
C VAL A 120 -9.31 -6.77 2.47
N ARG A 121 -8.19 -6.11 2.74
CA ARG A 121 -8.08 -5.05 3.75
C ARG A 121 -7.45 -3.81 3.13
N LEU A 122 -8.17 -2.69 3.19
CA LEU A 122 -7.67 -1.37 2.85
C LEU A 122 -7.28 -0.64 4.15
N ILE A 123 -6.06 -0.16 4.20
CA ILE A 123 -5.50 0.65 5.27
C ILE A 123 -5.24 2.02 4.69
N GLY A 124 -6.23 2.89 4.82
CA GLY A 124 -6.23 4.23 4.26
C GLY A 124 -5.86 5.28 5.28
N VAL A 125 -5.13 6.31 4.86
CA VAL A 125 -4.86 7.50 5.67
C VAL A 125 -5.49 8.73 5.02
N GLN A 126 -6.10 9.61 5.83
CA GLN A 126 -6.55 10.92 5.35
C GLN A 126 -5.34 11.82 5.09
N PRO A 127 -5.09 12.22 3.83
CA PRO A 127 -4.00 13.14 3.50
C PRO A 127 -4.27 14.56 3.97
N LEU A 128 -3.21 15.34 4.14
CA LEU A 128 -3.24 16.78 4.32
C LEU A 128 -2.91 17.50 2.99
N ASP A 129 -1.93 16.99 2.26
CA ASP A 129 -1.39 17.59 1.04
C ASP A 129 -1.25 16.54 -0.07
N LEU A 130 -2.01 16.71 -1.15
CA LEU A 130 -1.95 15.88 -2.36
C LEU A 130 -1.40 16.63 -3.58
N ASP A 131 -1.13 17.93 -3.43
CA ASP A 131 -0.85 18.82 -4.56
C ASP A 131 0.63 19.25 -4.64
N THR A 132 1.40 19.08 -3.56
CA THR A 132 2.81 19.48 -3.54
C THR A 132 3.69 18.43 -4.23
N TYR A 133 4.22 18.80 -5.39
CA TYR A 133 5.21 18.00 -6.12
C TYR A 133 6.57 18.07 -5.42
N GLY A 134 7.22 16.93 -5.27
CA GLY A 134 8.53 16.84 -4.60
C GLY A 134 8.45 16.88 -3.07
N GLY A 135 7.24 16.92 -2.49
CA GLY A 135 7.05 16.93 -1.03
C GLY A 135 7.24 15.56 -0.39
N SER A 136 7.68 15.55 0.87
CA SER A 136 7.64 14.35 1.72
C SER A 136 6.27 14.24 2.39
N LEU A 137 6.00 13.11 3.08
CA LEU A 137 4.78 12.97 3.89
C LEU A 137 4.67 14.10 4.90
N THR A 138 3.49 14.68 5.01
CA THR A 138 3.17 15.63 6.08
C THR A 138 3.20 14.95 7.45
N GLU A 139 3.43 15.71 8.52
CA GLU A 139 3.56 15.13 9.87
C GLU A 139 2.32 14.35 10.33
N PRO A 140 1.06 14.81 10.11
CA PRO A 140 -0.12 14.05 10.45
C PRO A 140 -0.17 12.67 9.78
N VAL A 141 0.24 12.58 8.50
CA VAL A 141 0.27 11.33 7.74
C VAL A 141 1.46 10.46 8.13
N ARG A 142 2.63 11.07 8.29
CA ARG A 142 3.85 10.37 8.73
C ARG A 142 3.68 9.67 10.07
N SER A 143 2.99 10.31 11.03
CA SER A 143 2.72 9.72 12.35
C SER A 143 1.86 8.46 12.28
N GLN A 144 1.14 8.22 11.17
CA GLN A 144 0.33 7.02 10.98
C GLN A 144 1.11 5.85 10.34
N MET A 145 2.37 6.02 10.02
CA MET A 145 3.17 4.94 9.42
C MET A 145 3.19 3.70 10.31
N GLU A 146 3.72 3.79 11.52
CA GLU A 146 3.81 2.66 12.45
C GLU A 146 2.44 2.06 12.82
N PRO A 147 1.40 2.86 13.16
CA PRO A 147 0.06 2.33 13.36
C PRO A 147 -0.48 1.53 12.16
N SER A 148 -0.27 2.00 10.94
CA SER A 148 -0.74 1.32 9.73
C SER A 148 -0.01 -0.01 9.49
N LEU A 149 1.32 -0.05 9.70
CA LEU A 149 2.09 -1.30 9.61
C LEU A 149 1.60 -2.32 10.67
N ALA A 150 1.33 -1.88 11.90
CA ALA A 150 0.82 -2.75 12.95
C ALA A 150 -0.54 -3.38 12.59
N VAL A 151 -1.43 -2.63 11.92
CA VAL A 151 -2.71 -3.14 11.40
C VAL A 151 -2.49 -4.23 10.37
N ALA A 152 -1.60 -4.00 9.39
CA ALA A 152 -1.29 -4.97 8.33
C ALA A 152 -0.69 -6.27 8.90
N ILE A 153 0.30 -6.14 9.79
CA ILE A 153 0.98 -7.26 10.43
C ILE A 153 -0.02 -8.13 11.21
N ARG A 154 -0.87 -7.50 12.02
CA ARG A 154 -1.90 -8.21 12.79
C ARG A 154 -2.85 -8.97 11.87
N PHE A 155 -3.34 -8.32 10.82
CA PHE A 155 -4.23 -8.97 9.86
C PHE A 155 -3.58 -10.16 9.18
N LEU A 156 -2.35 -10.01 8.66
CA LEU A 156 -1.62 -11.11 8.03
C LEU A 156 -1.40 -12.27 9.01
N MET A 157 -1.07 -11.98 10.27
CA MET A 157 -0.91 -12.99 11.30
C MET A 157 -2.23 -13.75 11.58
N GLU A 158 -3.37 -13.05 11.65
CA GLU A 158 -4.70 -13.65 11.79
C GLU A 158 -5.05 -14.54 10.60
N GLN A 159 -4.55 -14.23 9.41
CA GLN A 159 -4.70 -15.06 8.21
C GLN A 159 -3.64 -16.20 8.11
N GLY A 160 -2.82 -16.39 9.14
CA GLY A 160 -1.84 -17.47 9.20
C GLY A 160 -0.47 -17.15 8.58
N PHE A 161 -0.19 -15.88 8.30
CA PHE A 161 1.10 -15.41 7.79
C PHE A 161 1.88 -14.66 8.88
N PRO A 162 2.66 -15.36 9.74
CA PRO A 162 3.45 -14.71 10.77
C PRO A 162 4.57 -13.90 10.14
N SER A 163 4.87 -12.76 10.76
CA SER A 163 6.03 -11.94 10.39
C SER A 163 7.11 -12.01 11.47
N ARG A 164 8.35 -11.75 11.08
CA ARG A 164 9.47 -11.59 11.99
C ARG A 164 10.14 -10.24 11.71
N ARG A 165 10.41 -9.48 12.77
CA ARG A 165 11.16 -8.24 12.62
C ARG A 165 12.58 -8.55 12.18
N ARG A 166 13.10 -7.82 11.17
CA ARG A 166 14.47 -7.97 10.70
C ARG A 166 15.46 -7.55 11.78
N ILE A 167 16.58 -8.27 11.86
CA ILE A 167 17.68 -7.91 12.73
C ILE A 167 18.42 -6.73 12.10
N SER A 168 18.80 -5.74 12.89
CA SER A 168 19.60 -4.61 12.44
C SER A 168 20.83 -5.05 11.65
N GLY A 169 21.03 -4.47 10.45
CA GLY A 169 22.16 -4.75 9.56
C GLY A 169 21.85 -5.57 8.32
N CYS A 170 20.69 -6.21 8.22
CA CYS A 170 20.25 -6.88 6.99
C CYS A 170 19.15 -6.04 6.32
N VAL A 171 19.55 -5.06 5.51
CA VAL A 171 18.61 -4.22 4.72
C VAL A 171 18.36 -4.96 3.41
N PRO A 172 17.10 -5.36 3.10
CA PRO A 172 16.78 -5.97 1.82
C PRO A 172 16.90 -4.94 0.69
N GLU A 173 16.97 -5.43 -0.54
CA GLU A 173 16.86 -4.57 -1.70
C GLU A 173 15.50 -3.84 -1.68
N SER A 174 15.50 -2.55 -2.02
CA SER A 174 14.28 -1.73 -2.05
C SER A 174 13.27 -2.29 -3.06
N LEU A 175 12.00 -2.24 -2.73
CA LEU A 175 10.91 -2.56 -3.67
C LEU A 175 10.81 -1.52 -4.78
N CYS A 176 11.24 -0.28 -4.50
CA CYS A 176 11.28 0.80 -5.47
C CYS A 176 12.59 0.80 -6.24
N PRO A 177 12.61 1.20 -7.53
CA PRO A 177 13.85 1.42 -8.27
C PRO A 177 14.79 2.39 -7.50
N PRO A 178 16.12 2.19 -7.55
CA PRO A 178 17.07 3.02 -6.80
C PRO A 178 16.92 4.53 -7.07
N SER A 179 16.52 4.91 -8.28
CA SER A 179 16.31 6.31 -8.70
C SER A 179 15.15 7.02 -8.02
N VAL A 180 14.21 6.26 -7.44
CA VAL A 180 13.00 6.77 -6.80
C VAL A 180 12.82 6.24 -5.37
N ASN A 181 13.82 5.58 -4.78
CA ASN A 181 13.75 5.22 -3.38
C ASN A 181 13.70 6.49 -2.52
N LEU A 182 13.03 6.40 -1.37
CA LEU A 182 12.75 7.55 -0.51
C LEU A 182 14.03 8.34 -0.14
N ALA A 183 15.12 7.64 0.22
CA ALA A 183 16.35 8.29 0.64
C ALA A 183 17.00 9.12 -0.48
N HIS A 184 17.03 8.58 -1.71
CA HIS A 184 17.53 9.33 -2.88
C HIS A 184 16.62 10.48 -3.28
N TYR A 185 15.30 10.26 -3.20
CA TYR A 185 14.32 11.28 -3.52
C TYR A 185 14.39 12.47 -2.55
N GLU A 186 14.41 12.21 -1.24
CA GLU A 186 14.54 13.26 -0.22
C GLU A 186 15.91 13.95 -0.26
N ALA A 187 17.00 13.22 -0.55
CA ALA A 187 18.32 13.81 -0.75
C ALA A 187 18.37 14.72 -1.99
N GLY A 188 17.69 14.37 -3.08
CA GLY A 188 17.58 15.17 -4.30
C GLY A 188 16.86 16.49 -4.09
N ILE A 189 15.83 16.51 -3.25
CA ILE A 189 15.08 17.71 -2.89
C ILE A 189 15.98 18.73 -2.15
N LEU A 190 16.88 18.25 -1.30
CA LEU A 190 17.81 19.10 -0.55
C LEU A 190 18.90 19.73 -1.44
N VAL A 191 19.20 19.15 -2.60
CA VAL A 191 20.23 19.62 -3.54
C VAL A 191 19.66 20.56 -4.62
N GLY A 192 18.37 20.44 -4.95
CA GLY A 192 17.69 21.24 -5.98
C GLY A 192 17.16 22.60 -5.54
N GLY A 193 17.23 22.95 -4.27
CA GLY A 193 16.78 24.21 -3.69
C GLY A 193 17.84 25.32 -3.76
N ARG A 194 18.17 25.82 -4.98
CA ARG A 194 18.84 27.11 -5.19
C ARG A 194 18.06 27.93 -6.18
#